data_4cc4e537df8903bf8540528548f00909
#
_entry.id   4cc4e537df8903bf8540528548f00909
#
_cell.length_a   1.000
_cell.length_b   1.000
_cell.length_c   1.000
_cell.angle_alpha   90.00
_cell.angle_beta   90.00
_cell.angle_gamma   90.00
#
_symmetry.space_group_name_H-M   'P 1'
#
loop_
_entity.id
_entity.type
_entity.pdbx_description
1 polymer ?
#
loop_
_entity_poly.entity_id
_entity_poly.type
_entity_poly.pdbx_seq_one_letter_code
_entity_poly.pdbx_strand_id
1 'polypeptide(L)'
;MDLFFKKISFLKIAAILTYVVVNAMFVLKYGTRQDFCSPYVLLFLYVSFLFSGLIFIENQRAFIDKYKNFNRRFIISAVVFFLLFVVINFLVDENALNIDRWSALEVSIDSFIHFKYPYDKLDHLNGTSSALPGMMIIALPFYLIGDVGLLQPFVFLVTMSIIWKSALENHRKLTFIFLLISSVAFLWEVIVKSDLMTNVILILLFMFYWNNTYENEYFKNPIKLAFCLSVLILTRGFVIIPLVIFLFQSFFREKVKVKLMFCVSFLLSLLILLLPILISLPDLQTMIAHNPLFNQTAYAPFWLTILFILAPFFISFLTKNFPQKLHVSFVLIGSLIMGLFIYNAYDEGWNANLYGGLFDISYLGIIIPFVIFSITHASTTIHSK
;
A
#
# COMPACT_ATOMS: atom_id res chain seq x y z
N MET A 1 28.84 -6.34 16.02
CA MET A 1 28.22 -5.35 15.10
C MET A 1 28.76 -5.47 13.68
N ASP A 2 30.05 -5.74 13.47
CA ASP A 2 30.67 -5.87 12.15
C ASP A 2 30.18 -7.05 11.26
N LEU A 3 29.71 -8.14 11.86
CA LEU A 3 29.17 -9.30 11.11
C LEU A 3 27.76 -9.05 10.53
N PHE A 4 27.00 -8.15 11.12
CA PHE A 4 25.64 -7.79 10.67
C PHE A 4 25.67 -6.97 9.39
N PHE A 5 26.56 -5.98 9.28
CA PHE A 5 26.65 -5.08 8.13
C PHE A 5 27.37 -5.67 6.89
N LYS A 6 28.26 -6.64 7.06
CA LYS A 6 29.02 -7.24 5.94
C LYS A 6 28.19 -8.10 4.97
N LYS A 7 26.97 -8.52 5.33
CA LYS A 7 26.09 -9.39 4.51
C LYS A 7 24.81 -8.72 3.99
N ILE A 8 24.54 -7.45 4.35
CA ILE A 8 23.29 -6.78 3.98
C ILE A 8 23.51 -6.02 2.68
N SER A 9 22.68 -6.27 1.66
CA SER A 9 22.71 -5.51 0.41
C SER A 9 22.35 -4.03 0.69
N PHE A 10 22.96 -3.10 -0.06
CA PHE A 10 22.65 -1.66 0.02
C PHE A 10 21.14 -1.38 -0.04
N LEU A 11 20.39 -2.09 -0.89
CA LEU A 11 18.96 -1.96 -1.02
C LEU A 11 18.20 -2.34 0.26
N LYS A 12 18.65 -3.37 0.97
CA LYS A 12 18.03 -3.76 2.26
C LYS A 12 18.27 -2.69 3.33
N ILE A 13 19.46 -2.09 3.36
CA ILE A 13 19.77 -0.97 4.26
C ILE A 13 18.88 0.22 3.93
N ALA A 14 18.79 0.62 2.66
CA ALA A 14 17.92 1.71 2.23
C ALA A 14 16.45 1.47 2.59
N ALA A 15 15.97 0.24 2.42
CA ALA A 15 14.61 -0.13 2.80
C ALA A 15 14.38 -0.02 4.33
N ILE A 16 15.31 -0.50 5.16
CA ILE A 16 15.23 -0.37 6.62
C ILE A 16 15.24 1.10 7.03
N LEU A 17 16.14 1.91 6.45
CA LEU A 17 16.19 3.35 6.75
C LEU A 17 14.90 4.05 6.35
N THR A 18 14.34 3.75 5.17
CA THR A 18 13.04 4.32 4.75
C THR A 18 11.92 3.92 5.71
N TYR A 19 11.89 2.64 6.13
CA TYR A 19 10.91 2.18 7.12
C TYR A 19 11.02 2.99 8.43
N VAL A 20 12.24 3.18 8.94
CA VAL A 20 12.48 3.95 10.16
C VAL A 20 12.06 5.41 9.99
N VAL A 21 12.47 6.06 8.89
CA VAL A 21 12.16 7.48 8.64
C VAL A 21 10.65 7.71 8.54
N VAL A 22 9.93 6.90 7.75
CA VAL A 22 8.47 7.05 7.61
C VAL A 22 7.78 6.89 8.97
N ASN A 23 8.07 5.81 9.69
CA ASN A 23 7.43 5.59 10.99
C ASN A 23 7.86 6.63 12.04
N ALA A 24 9.10 7.14 11.98
CA ALA A 24 9.57 8.22 12.84
C ALA A 24 8.74 9.50 12.64
N MET A 25 8.38 9.84 11.41
CA MET A 25 7.52 10.99 11.11
C MET A 25 6.13 10.84 11.74
N PHE A 26 5.55 9.61 11.72
CA PHE A 26 4.29 9.33 12.41
C PHE A 26 4.44 9.43 13.94
N VAL A 27 5.51 8.86 14.52
CA VAL A 27 5.79 8.95 15.96
C VAL A 27 5.94 10.41 16.39
N LEU A 28 6.68 11.23 15.64
CA LEU A 28 6.87 12.64 15.94
C LEU A 28 5.54 13.41 15.85
N LYS A 29 4.80 13.29 14.74
CA LYS A 29 3.53 14.00 14.54
C LYS A 29 2.50 13.66 15.62
N TYR A 30 2.25 12.37 15.82
CA TYR A 30 1.21 11.94 16.76
C TYR A 30 1.69 11.91 18.21
N GLY A 31 2.98 11.79 18.43
CA GLY A 31 3.59 11.94 19.77
C GLY A 31 3.45 13.35 20.36
N THR A 32 3.28 14.39 19.53
CA THR A 32 2.99 15.75 20.04
C THR A 32 1.56 15.95 20.51
N ARG A 33 0.66 14.97 20.28
CA ARG A 33 -0.76 15.06 20.68
C ARG A 33 -1.04 14.46 22.05
N GLN A 34 -0.02 14.01 22.75
CA GLN A 34 -0.10 13.46 24.10
C GLN A 34 0.89 14.20 25.03
N ASP A 35 0.58 14.27 26.34
CA ASP A 35 1.33 15.07 27.32
C ASP A 35 2.19 14.23 28.26
N PHE A 36 2.07 12.89 28.24
CA PHE A 36 2.75 12.02 29.21
C PHE A 36 4.24 11.81 28.92
N CYS A 37 4.70 12.02 27.67
CA CYS A 37 6.09 11.74 27.27
C CYS A 37 6.52 12.62 26.08
N SER A 38 7.78 13.05 26.08
CA SER A 38 8.33 13.80 24.94
C SER A 38 8.31 12.97 23.66
N PRO A 39 7.90 13.53 22.50
CA PRO A 39 7.91 12.85 21.21
C PRO A 39 9.29 12.27 20.83
N TYR A 40 10.37 12.93 21.26
CA TYR A 40 11.75 12.46 21.02
C TYR A 40 12.09 11.21 21.85
N VAL A 41 11.58 11.12 23.08
CA VAL A 41 11.74 9.92 23.91
C VAL A 41 10.93 8.76 23.32
N LEU A 42 9.71 9.02 22.87
CA LEU A 42 8.91 8.01 22.16
C LEU A 42 9.62 7.53 20.90
N LEU A 43 10.19 8.43 20.12
CA LEU A 43 10.97 8.09 18.94
C LEU A 43 12.18 7.20 19.29
N PHE A 44 12.94 7.57 20.33
CA PHE A 44 14.08 6.78 20.79
C PHE A 44 13.65 5.36 21.22
N LEU A 45 12.58 5.25 22.00
CA LEU A 45 12.03 3.97 22.44
C LEU A 45 11.55 3.12 21.26
N TYR A 46 10.84 3.73 20.31
CA TYR A 46 10.37 3.06 19.11
C TYR A 46 11.52 2.51 18.27
N VAL A 47 12.52 3.35 17.97
CA VAL A 47 13.69 2.94 17.18
C VAL A 47 14.48 1.84 17.89
N SER A 48 14.67 1.98 19.21
CA SER A 48 15.35 0.95 20.02
C SER A 48 14.60 -0.38 20.00
N PHE A 49 13.27 -0.36 20.16
CA PHE A 49 12.41 -1.55 20.07
C PHE A 49 12.53 -2.21 18.68
N LEU A 50 12.43 -1.43 17.62
CA LEU A 50 12.50 -1.93 16.25
C LEU A 50 13.83 -2.63 15.97
N PHE A 51 14.96 -1.96 16.25
CA PHE A 51 16.28 -2.53 16.01
C PHE A 51 16.56 -3.73 16.91
N SER A 52 16.16 -3.69 18.18
CA SER A 52 16.27 -4.84 19.09
C SER A 52 15.52 -6.05 18.57
N GLY A 53 14.30 -5.86 18.07
CA GLY A 53 13.49 -6.92 17.49
C GLY A 53 14.12 -7.50 16.21
N LEU A 54 14.58 -6.65 15.30
CA LEU A 54 15.25 -7.11 14.07
C LEU A 54 16.56 -7.85 14.36
N ILE A 55 17.39 -7.36 15.28
CA ILE A 55 18.62 -8.00 15.71
C ILE A 55 18.31 -9.34 16.38
N PHE A 56 17.29 -9.39 17.25
CA PHE A 56 16.86 -10.63 17.89
C PHE A 56 16.43 -11.68 16.86
N ILE A 57 15.57 -11.33 15.90
CA ILE A 57 15.11 -12.26 14.85
C ILE A 57 16.31 -12.77 14.03
N GLU A 58 17.23 -11.91 13.65
CA GLU A 58 18.39 -12.30 12.85
C GLU A 58 19.35 -13.19 13.65
N ASN A 59 19.62 -12.87 14.93
CA ASN A 59 20.49 -13.69 15.79
C ASN A 59 19.88 -15.07 16.08
N GLN A 60 18.55 -15.16 16.18
CA GLN A 60 17.83 -16.41 16.43
C GLN A 60 17.39 -17.11 15.13
N ARG A 61 17.86 -16.67 13.96
CA ARG A 61 17.46 -17.17 12.65
C ARG A 61 17.51 -18.70 12.56
N ALA A 62 18.63 -19.31 12.93
CA ALA A 62 18.82 -20.76 12.83
C ALA A 62 17.85 -21.56 13.74
N PHE A 63 17.49 -21.00 14.90
CA PHE A 63 16.50 -21.57 15.80
C PHE A 63 15.08 -21.42 15.24
N ILE A 64 14.72 -20.21 14.77
CA ILE A 64 13.40 -19.91 14.22
C ILE A 64 13.11 -20.79 13.00
N ASP A 65 14.08 -20.94 12.09
CA ASP A 65 13.90 -21.70 10.85
C ASP A 65 13.70 -23.20 11.11
N LYS A 66 14.32 -23.73 12.16
CA LYS A 66 14.17 -25.13 12.58
C LYS A 66 13.02 -25.37 13.54
N TYR A 67 12.32 -24.32 14.00
CA TYR A 67 11.30 -24.47 15.03
C TYR A 67 10.05 -25.22 14.52
N LYS A 68 9.83 -26.42 15.02
CA LYS A 68 8.81 -27.37 14.54
C LYS A 68 7.36 -26.83 14.59
N ASN A 69 7.05 -26.03 15.61
CA ASN A 69 5.71 -25.48 15.81
C ASN A 69 5.53 -24.04 15.27
N PHE A 70 6.46 -23.57 14.42
CA PHE A 70 6.43 -22.19 13.90
C PHE A 70 5.09 -21.86 13.23
N ASN A 71 4.64 -22.68 12.29
CA ASN A 71 3.41 -22.44 11.53
C ASN A 71 2.18 -22.26 12.44
N ARG A 72 2.04 -23.10 13.47
CA ARG A 72 0.93 -22.98 14.43
C ARG A 72 1.00 -21.65 15.19
N ARG A 73 2.18 -21.26 15.69
CA ARG A 73 2.35 -19.99 16.41
C ARG A 73 2.16 -18.78 15.50
N PHE A 74 2.62 -18.86 14.26
CA PHE A 74 2.42 -17.81 13.27
C PHE A 74 0.92 -17.56 13.01
N ILE A 75 0.14 -18.64 12.80
CA ILE A 75 -1.31 -18.53 12.60
C ILE A 75 -2.00 -17.95 13.84
N ILE A 76 -1.65 -18.45 15.04
CA ILE A 76 -2.22 -17.93 16.30
C ILE A 76 -1.91 -16.44 16.42
N SER A 77 -0.67 -16.01 16.18
CA SER A 77 -0.30 -14.58 16.22
C SER A 77 -1.10 -13.76 15.20
N ALA A 78 -1.25 -14.26 13.97
CA ALA A 78 -2.04 -13.59 12.94
C ALA A 78 -3.51 -13.42 13.35
N VAL A 79 -4.12 -14.45 13.93
CA VAL A 79 -5.50 -14.39 14.43
C VAL A 79 -5.63 -13.44 15.61
N VAL A 80 -4.69 -13.46 16.55
CA VAL A 80 -4.70 -12.54 17.71
C VAL A 80 -4.61 -11.08 17.26
N PHE A 81 -3.70 -10.76 16.37
CA PHE A 81 -3.61 -9.38 15.84
C PHE A 81 -4.82 -8.99 14.99
N PHE A 82 -5.36 -9.90 14.18
CA PHE A 82 -6.62 -9.67 13.47
C PHE A 82 -7.75 -9.29 14.43
N LEU A 83 -7.96 -10.08 15.48
CA LEU A 83 -8.98 -9.80 16.49
C LEU A 83 -8.72 -8.47 17.21
N LEU A 84 -7.43 -8.19 17.54
CA LEU A 84 -7.06 -6.91 18.13
C LEU A 84 -7.41 -5.73 17.22
N PHE A 85 -7.13 -5.81 15.92
CA PHE A 85 -7.47 -4.76 14.97
C PHE A 85 -8.99 -4.59 14.78
N VAL A 86 -9.74 -5.69 14.79
CA VAL A 86 -11.21 -5.64 14.81
C VAL A 86 -11.72 -4.95 16.07
N VAL A 87 -11.15 -5.29 17.24
CA VAL A 87 -11.52 -4.63 18.52
C VAL A 87 -11.18 -3.14 18.49
N ILE A 88 -9.99 -2.77 18.00
CA ILE A 88 -9.62 -1.35 17.84
C ILE A 88 -10.61 -0.63 16.94
N ASN A 89 -11.01 -1.25 15.82
CA ASN A 89 -11.97 -0.67 14.88
C ASN A 89 -13.32 -0.34 15.54
N PHE A 90 -13.81 -1.19 16.46
CA PHE A 90 -15.06 -0.95 17.17
C PHE A 90 -14.92 -0.03 18.39
N LEU A 91 -13.74 0.07 19.00
CA LEU A 91 -13.51 0.94 20.15
C LEU A 91 -13.25 2.40 19.77
N VAL A 92 -12.77 2.65 18.59
CA VAL A 92 -12.47 4.01 18.12
C VAL A 92 -13.77 4.64 17.56
N ASP A 93 -14.22 5.72 18.20
CA ASP A 93 -15.28 6.55 17.65
C ASP A 93 -14.73 7.33 16.44
N GLU A 94 -15.11 6.90 15.27
CA GLU A 94 -14.68 7.47 14.00
C GLU A 94 -15.13 8.92 13.81
N ASN A 95 -16.31 9.30 14.35
CA ASN A 95 -16.84 10.65 14.26
C ASN A 95 -16.04 11.64 15.13
N ALA A 96 -15.34 11.16 16.16
CA ALA A 96 -14.46 11.98 16.97
C ALA A 96 -13.10 12.27 16.30
N LEU A 97 -12.79 11.58 15.18
CA LEU A 97 -11.55 11.77 14.44
C LEU A 97 -11.69 12.90 13.42
N ASN A 98 -10.73 13.82 13.41
CA ASN A 98 -10.65 14.85 12.35
C ASN A 98 -9.96 14.27 11.10
N ILE A 99 -10.53 13.17 10.55
CA ILE A 99 -10.03 12.43 9.39
C ILE A 99 -11.25 11.83 8.67
N ASP A 100 -11.35 12.09 7.37
CA ASP A 100 -12.49 11.82 6.51
C ASP A 100 -12.45 10.47 5.75
N ARG A 101 -11.38 9.68 5.91
CA ARG A 101 -11.10 8.52 5.03
C ARG A 101 -12.24 7.51 4.96
N TRP A 102 -12.77 7.12 6.11
CA TRP A 102 -13.83 6.13 6.20
C TRP A 102 -15.14 6.67 5.62
N SER A 103 -15.56 7.88 6.00
CA SER A 103 -16.83 8.48 5.56
C SER A 103 -16.80 8.84 4.07
N ALA A 104 -15.69 9.34 3.55
CA ALA A 104 -15.51 9.59 2.13
C ALA A 104 -15.67 8.29 1.31
N LEU A 105 -15.18 7.15 1.83
CA LEU A 105 -15.35 5.86 1.17
C LEU A 105 -16.79 5.36 1.25
N GLU A 106 -17.47 5.48 2.41
CA GLU A 106 -18.88 5.09 2.59
C GLU A 106 -19.81 5.88 1.70
N VAL A 107 -19.69 7.21 1.70
CA VAL A 107 -20.51 8.10 0.85
C VAL A 107 -20.30 7.77 -0.63
N SER A 108 -19.07 7.42 -1.02
CA SER A 108 -18.77 7.01 -2.39
C SER A 108 -19.43 5.69 -2.75
N ILE A 109 -19.37 4.69 -1.86
CA ILE A 109 -20.00 3.37 -2.09
C ILE A 109 -21.52 3.53 -2.16
N ASP A 110 -22.13 4.28 -1.23
CA ASP A 110 -23.57 4.55 -1.25
C ASP A 110 -24.00 5.16 -2.59
N SER A 111 -23.29 6.19 -3.02
CA SER A 111 -23.56 6.84 -4.30
C SER A 111 -23.40 5.89 -5.48
N PHE A 112 -22.33 5.09 -5.48
CA PHE A 112 -22.00 4.14 -6.54
C PHE A 112 -23.07 3.06 -6.72
N ILE A 113 -23.55 2.44 -5.65
CA ILE A 113 -24.59 1.40 -5.71
C ILE A 113 -25.96 1.94 -6.08
N HIS A 114 -26.23 3.21 -5.80
CA HIS A 114 -27.47 3.89 -6.17
C HIS A 114 -27.40 4.63 -7.51
N PHE A 115 -26.34 4.42 -8.30
CA PHE A 115 -26.14 5.07 -9.59
C PHE A 115 -26.19 6.60 -9.50
N LYS A 116 -25.58 7.17 -8.44
CA LYS A 116 -25.39 8.60 -8.25
C LYS A 116 -23.91 8.94 -8.45
N TYR A 117 -23.63 10.18 -8.86
CA TYR A 117 -22.25 10.64 -8.99
C TYR A 117 -21.60 10.73 -7.59
N PRO A 118 -20.47 10.01 -7.33
CA PRO A 118 -19.96 9.90 -5.97
C PRO A 118 -19.06 11.08 -5.54
N TYR A 119 -18.53 11.85 -6.50
CA TYR A 119 -17.46 12.81 -6.23
C TYR A 119 -17.95 14.21 -5.89
N ASP A 120 -19.25 14.52 -6.06
CA ASP A 120 -19.89 15.75 -5.62
C ASP A 120 -20.52 15.64 -4.22
N LYS A 121 -20.48 14.47 -3.61
CA LYS A 121 -21.03 14.23 -2.28
C LYS A 121 -19.99 14.56 -1.21
N LEU A 122 -20.48 15.23 -0.17
CA LEU A 122 -19.64 15.62 0.96
C LEU A 122 -19.61 14.51 2.01
N ASP A 123 -18.44 14.28 2.56
CA ASP A 123 -18.25 13.46 3.74
C ASP A 123 -18.58 14.22 5.06
N HIS A 124 -18.34 13.61 6.21
CA HIS A 124 -18.67 14.21 7.51
C HIS A 124 -17.80 15.45 7.86
N LEU A 125 -16.70 15.69 7.18
CA LEU A 125 -15.84 16.87 7.31
C LEU A 125 -16.03 17.89 6.17
N ASN A 126 -17.05 17.71 5.33
CA ASN A 126 -17.32 18.50 4.13
C ASN A 126 -16.22 18.39 3.04
N GLY A 127 -15.48 17.30 3.04
CA GLY A 127 -14.56 16.93 1.96
C GLY A 127 -15.26 16.14 0.85
N THR A 128 -14.59 15.97 -0.28
CA THR A 128 -15.03 15.12 -1.38
C THR A 128 -14.15 13.91 -1.56
N SER A 129 -14.75 12.77 -1.90
CA SER A 129 -14.01 11.51 -2.04
C SER A 129 -13.07 11.50 -3.23
N SER A 130 -11.95 10.81 -3.07
CA SER A 130 -11.01 10.48 -4.15
C SER A 130 -10.95 8.97 -4.44
N ALA A 131 -11.80 8.15 -3.79
CA ALA A 131 -11.86 6.71 -4.04
C ALA A 131 -12.39 6.42 -5.45
N LEU A 132 -11.72 5.55 -6.19
CA LEU A 132 -12.16 5.14 -7.53
C LEU A 132 -13.02 3.85 -7.45
N PRO A 133 -13.81 3.51 -8.49
CA PRO A 133 -14.77 2.40 -8.47
C PRO A 133 -14.20 1.04 -8.04
N GLY A 134 -12.96 0.76 -8.37
CA GLY A 134 -12.30 -0.47 -7.94
C GLY A 134 -12.19 -0.58 -6.43
N MET A 135 -11.90 0.55 -5.74
CA MET A 135 -11.84 0.58 -4.28
C MET A 135 -13.24 0.48 -3.67
N MET A 136 -14.24 1.14 -4.27
CA MET A 136 -15.63 1.04 -3.83
C MET A 136 -16.12 -0.42 -3.89
N ILE A 137 -15.80 -1.15 -4.97
CA ILE A 137 -16.17 -2.57 -5.13
C ILE A 137 -15.45 -3.46 -4.12
N ILE A 138 -14.16 -3.23 -3.86
CA ILE A 138 -13.39 -4.00 -2.87
C ILE A 138 -13.93 -3.77 -1.45
N ALA A 139 -14.30 -2.54 -1.13
CA ALA A 139 -14.81 -2.19 0.20
C ALA A 139 -16.32 -2.46 0.37
N LEU A 140 -17.06 -2.69 -0.72
CA LEU A 140 -18.51 -2.93 -0.70
C LEU A 140 -18.97 -4.01 0.30
N PRO A 141 -18.32 -5.19 0.43
CA PRO A 141 -18.75 -6.20 1.42
C PRO A 141 -18.72 -5.66 2.85
N PHE A 142 -17.76 -4.80 3.19
CA PHE A 142 -17.59 -4.22 4.52
C PHE A 142 -18.60 -3.11 4.76
N TYR A 143 -18.87 -2.29 3.75
CA TYR A 143 -19.98 -1.33 3.77
C TYR A 143 -21.32 -2.01 4.04
N LEU A 144 -21.62 -3.14 3.38
CA LEU A 144 -22.86 -3.91 3.58
C LEU A 144 -22.96 -4.55 4.98
N ILE A 145 -21.84 -4.80 5.64
CA ILE A 145 -21.79 -5.27 7.04
C ILE A 145 -21.99 -4.09 8.01
N GLY A 146 -21.83 -2.83 7.53
CA GLY A 146 -22.04 -1.61 8.29
C GLY A 146 -20.76 -0.93 8.79
N ASP A 147 -19.55 -1.39 8.38
CA ASP A 147 -18.31 -0.75 8.79
C ASP A 147 -17.17 -1.02 7.77
N VAL A 148 -16.84 -0.01 6.95
CA VAL A 148 -15.76 -0.09 5.97
C VAL A 148 -14.37 -0.27 6.61
N GLY A 149 -14.22 0.08 7.89
CA GLY A 149 -12.98 -0.09 8.63
C GLY A 149 -12.60 -1.56 8.88
N LEU A 150 -13.50 -2.52 8.66
CA LEU A 150 -13.18 -3.94 8.69
C LEU A 150 -12.31 -4.40 7.52
N LEU A 151 -12.17 -3.56 6.49
CA LEU A 151 -11.31 -3.84 5.33
C LEU A 151 -9.84 -4.02 5.74
N GLN A 152 -9.29 -3.16 6.62
CA GLN A 152 -7.89 -3.19 7.03
C GLN A 152 -7.55 -4.50 7.81
N PRO A 153 -8.30 -4.89 8.87
CA PRO A 153 -8.11 -6.17 9.53
C PRO A 153 -8.23 -7.36 8.56
N PHE A 154 -9.20 -7.34 7.65
CA PHE A 154 -9.39 -8.40 6.67
C PHE A 154 -8.19 -8.53 5.73
N VAL A 155 -7.69 -7.42 5.17
CA VAL A 155 -6.52 -7.43 4.28
C VAL A 155 -5.27 -7.85 5.04
N PHE A 156 -5.13 -7.50 6.33
CA PHE A 156 -4.09 -8.03 7.20
C PHE A 156 -4.18 -9.57 7.28
N LEU A 157 -5.35 -10.14 7.55
CA LEU A 157 -5.54 -11.60 7.65
C LEU A 157 -5.22 -12.31 6.33
N VAL A 158 -5.68 -11.77 5.19
CA VAL A 158 -5.35 -12.30 3.87
C VAL A 158 -3.84 -12.25 3.62
N THR A 159 -3.19 -11.13 3.98
CA THR A 159 -1.74 -10.98 3.88
C THR A 159 -1.01 -12.05 4.68
N MET A 160 -1.37 -12.23 5.94
CA MET A 160 -0.76 -13.25 6.80
C MET A 160 -0.98 -14.66 6.23
N SER A 161 -2.16 -14.94 5.67
CA SER A 161 -2.45 -16.24 5.04
C SER A 161 -1.57 -16.52 3.82
N ILE A 162 -1.32 -15.49 2.99
CA ILE A 162 -0.44 -15.60 1.82
C ILE A 162 1.03 -15.76 2.25
N ILE A 163 1.50 -14.98 3.23
CA ILE A 163 2.86 -15.09 3.76
C ILE A 163 3.07 -16.44 4.44
N TRP A 164 2.09 -16.95 5.17
CA TRP A 164 2.15 -18.29 5.78
C TRP A 164 2.37 -19.38 4.71
N LYS A 165 1.61 -19.35 3.61
CA LYS A 165 1.69 -20.33 2.51
C LYS A 165 2.91 -20.11 1.60
N SER A 166 3.60 -18.98 1.70
CA SER A 166 4.76 -18.69 0.86
C SER A 166 5.96 -19.60 1.17
N ALA A 167 6.87 -19.73 0.22
CA ALA A 167 8.12 -20.46 0.36
C ALA A 167 9.20 -19.71 1.19
N LEU A 168 8.84 -18.58 1.82
CA LEU A 168 9.75 -17.83 2.69
C LEU A 168 10.20 -18.65 3.88
N GLU A 169 11.45 -18.50 4.28
CA GLU A 169 12.00 -19.03 5.52
C GLU A 169 11.26 -18.46 6.75
N ASN A 170 11.17 -19.24 7.82
CA ASN A 170 10.38 -18.87 9.01
C ASN A 170 10.81 -17.53 9.63
N HIS A 171 12.12 -17.26 9.71
CA HIS A 171 12.61 -15.98 10.24
C HIS A 171 12.16 -14.80 9.36
N ARG A 172 12.03 -14.95 8.03
CA ARG A 172 11.53 -13.91 7.15
C ARG A 172 10.03 -13.69 7.33
N LYS A 173 9.24 -14.76 7.52
CA LYS A 173 7.81 -14.64 7.88
C LYS A 173 7.64 -13.90 9.19
N LEU A 174 8.48 -14.22 10.19
CA LEU A 174 8.47 -13.51 11.47
C LEU A 174 8.89 -12.04 11.32
N THR A 175 9.89 -11.75 10.50
CA THR A 175 10.27 -10.36 10.18
C THR A 175 9.12 -9.62 9.51
N PHE A 176 8.39 -10.25 8.60
CA PHE A 176 7.26 -9.64 7.91
C PHE A 176 6.16 -9.22 8.88
N ILE A 177 5.67 -10.15 9.72
CA ILE A 177 4.63 -9.83 10.70
C ILE A 177 5.13 -8.80 11.72
N PHE A 178 6.37 -8.93 12.20
CA PHE A 178 6.97 -7.98 13.14
C PHE A 178 7.02 -6.57 12.57
N LEU A 179 7.51 -6.39 11.34
CA LEU A 179 7.56 -5.07 10.70
C LEU A 179 6.15 -4.51 10.44
N LEU A 180 5.18 -5.33 10.06
CA LEU A 180 3.83 -4.84 9.79
C LEU A 180 3.14 -4.37 11.07
N ILE A 181 3.18 -5.17 12.15
CA ILE A 181 2.52 -4.82 13.42
C ILE A 181 3.25 -3.74 14.20
N SER A 182 4.56 -3.57 14.03
CA SER A 182 5.34 -2.49 14.63
C SER A 182 5.31 -1.18 13.82
N SER A 183 4.72 -1.18 12.62
CA SER A 183 4.58 0.04 11.83
C SER A 183 3.53 0.96 12.42
N VAL A 184 3.97 2.12 12.93
CA VAL A 184 3.06 3.16 13.45
C VAL A 184 2.16 3.69 12.34
N ALA A 185 2.67 3.78 11.10
CA ALA A 185 1.87 4.15 9.95
C ALA A 185 0.74 3.13 9.66
N PHE A 186 0.99 1.83 9.81
CA PHE A 186 -0.04 0.80 9.65
C PHE A 186 -1.06 0.81 10.80
N LEU A 187 -0.59 0.94 12.04
CA LEU A 187 -1.49 1.06 13.20
C LEU A 187 -2.38 2.30 13.08
N TRP A 188 -1.81 3.42 12.63
CA TRP A 188 -2.57 4.63 12.34
C TRP A 188 -3.67 4.36 11.29
N GLU A 189 -3.36 3.68 10.19
CA GLU A 189 -4.33 3.35 9.15
C GLU A 189 -5.50 2.50 9.70
N VAL A 190 -5.20 1.51 10.55
CA VAL A 190 -6.24 0.71 11.21
C VAL A 190 -7.13 1.57 12.11
N ILE A 191 -6.53 2.49 12.90
CA ILE A 191 -7.26 3.36 13.84
C ILE A 191 -8.18 4.33 13.08
N VAL A 192 -7.70 4.92 11.99
CA VAL A 192 -8.47 5.93 11.23
C VAL A 192 -9.28 5.33 10.07
N LYS A 193 -9.30 3.99 9.95
CA LYS A 193 -10.02 3.25 8.91
C LYS A 193 -9.65 3.70 7.47
N SER A 194 -8.37 4.03 7.24
CA SER A 194 -7.88 4.50 5.94
C SER A 194 -7.63 3.34 4.97
N ASP A 195 -7.85 3.58 3.67
CA ASP A 195 -7.67 2.60 2.60
C ASP A 195 -6.32 2.69 1.86
N LEU A 196 -5.46 3.67 2.20
CA LEU A 196 -4.28 4.00 1.39
C LEU A 196 -3.23 2.88 1.38
N MET A 197 -2.77 2.46 2.55
CA MET A 197 -1.77 1.39 2.67
C MET A 197 -2.39 0.03 2.35
N THR A 198 -3.65 -0.16 2.75
CA THR A 198 -4.46 -1.36 2.44
C THR A 198 -4.53 -1.60 0.95
N ASN A 199 -4.73 -0.55 0.15
CA ASN A 199 -4.71 -0.62 -1.30
C ASN A 199 -3.36 -1.12 -1.83
N VAL A 200 -2.24 -0.56 -1.33
CA VAL A 200 -0.90 -1.01 -1.72
C VAL A 200 -0.67 -2.48 -1.38
N ILE A 201 -1.09 -2.90 -0.19
CA ILE A 201 -0.99 -4.30 0.22
C ILE A 201 -1.73 -5.20 -0.77
N LEU A 202 -2.96 -4.86 -1.16
CA LEU A 202 -3.74 -5.61 -2.16
C LEU A 202 -3.01 -5.75 -3.49
N ILE A 203 -2.38 -4.67 -3.98
CA ILE A 203 -1.60 -4.69 -5.22
C ILE A 203 -0.39 -5.61 -5.09
N LEU A 204 0.35 -5.52 -3.98
CA LEU A 204 1.50 -6.38 -3.73
C LEU A 204 1.11 -7.85 -3.59
N LEU A 205 -0.03 -8.14 -2.94
CA LEU A 205 -0.59 -9.48 -2.85
C LEU A 205 -0.97 -10.03 -4.23
N PHE A 206 -1.60 -9.20 -5.08
CA PHE A 206 -1.88 -9.55 -6.46
C PHE A 206 -0.60 -9.85 -7.23
N MET A 207 0.39 -8.96 -7.18
CA MET A 207 1.68 -9.16 -7.87
C MET A 207 2.37 -10.44 -7.41
N PHE A 208 2.39 -10.69 -6.10
CA PHE A 208 2.98 -11.89 -5.51
C PHE A 208 2.23 -13.17 -5.93
N TYR A 209 0.90 -13.17 -5.80
CA TYR A 209 0.06 -14.30 -6.20
C TYR A 209 0.20 -14.59 -7.70
N TRP A 210 0.15 -13.53 -8.53
CA TRP A 210 0.23 -13.68 -9.99
C TRP A 210 1.60 -14.20 -10.44
N ASN A 211 2.67 -13.67 -9.84
CA ASN A 211 4.02 -14.16 -10.10
C ASN A 211 4.19 -15.64 -9.74
N ASN A 212 3.71 -16.05 -8.56
CA ASN A 212 3.84 -17.44 -8.12
C ASN A 212 2.98 -18.43 -8.93
N THR A 213 1.85 -17.94 -9.48
CA THR A 213 0.92 -18.81 -10.23
C THR A 213 1.32 -18.95 -11.69
N TYR A 214 1.84 -17.89 -12.31
CA TYR A 214 2.07 -17.83 -13.75
C TYR A 214 3.54 -17.68 -14.16
N GLU A 215 4.45 -17.68 -13.24
CA GLU A 215 5.91 -17.66 -13.36
C GLU A 215 6.43 -17.36 -14.79
N ASN A 216 6.73 -16.11 -15.11
CA ASN A 216 7.16 -15.61 -16.42
C ASN A 216 6.13 -15.68 -17.58
N GLU A 217 5.01 -16.39 -17.44
CA GLU A 217 3.90 -16.46 -18.42
C GLU A 217 2.71 -15.60 -17.95
N TYR A 218 2.94 -14.34 -17.57
CA TYR A 218 1.93 -13.49 -16.94
C TYR A 218 0.65 -13.31 -17.76
N PHE A 219 0.73 -13.43 -19.09
CA PHE A 219 -0.39 -13.31 -20.02
C PHE A 219 -1.00 -14.66 -20.46
N LYS A 220 -0.73 -15.74 -19.72
CA LYS A 220 -1.34 -17.05 -19.97
C LYS A 220 -2.89 -17.00 -19.95
N ASN A 221 -3.45 -16.20 -19.05
CA ASN A 221 -4.89 -15.94 -18.96
C ASN A 221 -5.17 -14.43 -19.12
N PRO A 222 -5.11 -13.89 -20.36
CA PRO A 222 -5.16 -12.45 -20.57
C PRO A 222 -6.48 -11.81 -20.15
N ILE A 223 -7.61 -12.52 -20.27
CA ILE A 223 -8.94 -12.01 -19.84
C ILE A 223 -9.00 -11.88 -18.32
N LYS A 224 -8.56 -12.91 -17.57
CA LYS A 224 -8.53 -12.86 -16.10
C LYS A 224 -7.60 -11.77 -15.61
N LEU A 225 -6.40 -11.65 -16.24
CA LEU A 225 -5.46 -10.60 -15.93
C LEU A 225 -6.06 -9.20 -16.16
N ALA A 226 -6.70 -9.03 -17.32
CA ALA A 226 -7.34 -7.77 -17.70
C ALA A 226 -8.40 -7.35 -16.68
N PHE A 227 -9.28 -8.25 -16.26
CA PHE A 227 -10.29 -7.98 -15.23
C PHE A 227 -9.66 -7.60 -13.90
N CYS A 228 -8.70 -8.38 -13.38
CA CYS A 228 -8.02 -8.06 -12.13
C CYS A 228 -7.34 -6.70 -12.18
N LEU A 229 -6.64 -6.39 -13.30
CA LEU A 229 -5.97 -5.10 -13.47
C LEU A 229 -6.96 -3.94 -13.57
N SER A 230 -8.11 -4.13 -14.22
CA SER A 230 -9.14 -3.09 -14.30
C SER A 230 -9.66 -2.71 -12.91
N VAL A 231 -9.90 -3.71 -12.04
CA VAL A 231 -10.28 -3.44 -10.64
C VAL A 231 -9.17 -2.70 -9.91
N LEU A 232 -7.92 -3.17 -10.00
CA LEU A 232 -6.80 -2.59 -9.25
C LEU A 232 -6.45 -1.18 -9.71
N ILE A 233 -6.41 -0.89 -11.01
CA ILE A 233 -6.12 0.45 -11.54
C ILE A 233 -7.21 1.46 -11.13
N LEU A 234 -8.44 0.98 -11.03
CA LEU A 234 -9.55 1.79 -10.53
C LEU A 234 -9.61 1.86 -8.99
N THR A 235 -8.55 1.55 -8.27
CA THR A 235 -8.49 1.82 -6.82
C THR A 235 -7.86 3.18 -6.52
N ARG A 236 -6.69 3.47 -7.09
CA ARG A 236 -5.95 4.72 -6.92
C ARG A 236 -5.00 4.95 -8.11
N GLY A 237 -4.77 6.20 -8.49
CA GLY A 237 -3.94 6.54 -9.66
C GLY A 237 -2.49 6.07 -9.57
N PHE A 238 -1.85 6.15 -8.41
CA PHE A 238 -0.44 5.78 -8.24
C PHE A 238 -0.15 4.27 -8.44
N VAL A 239 -1.17 3.41 -8.40
CA VAL A 239 -1.01 1.95 -8.57
C VAL A 239 -0.55 1.56 -9.97
N ILE A 240 -0.69 2.46 -10.93
CA ILE A 240 -0.18 2.24 -12.29
C ILE A 240 1.34 2.00 -12.29
N ILE A 241 2.08 2.65 -11.39
CA ILE A 241 3.54 2.54 -11.30
C ILE A 241 3.99 1.09 -11.09
N PRO A 242 3.64 0.39 -10.00
CA PRO A 242 4.08 -0.97 -9.76
C PRO A 242 3.49 -1.98 -10.76
N LEU A 243 2.26 -1.78 -11.22
CA LEU A 243 1.61 -2.69 -12.17
C LEU A 243 2.27 -2.62 -13.55
N VAL A 244 2.65 -1.43 -14.02
CA VAL A 244 3.40 -1.27 -15.27
C VAL A 244 4.79 -1.89 -15.15
N ILE A 245 5.54 -1.63 -14.07
CA ILE A 245 6.85 -2.26 -13.84
C ILE A 245 6.72 -3.79 -13.83
N PHE A 246 5.66 -4.31 -13.24
CA PHE A 246 5.43 -5.74 -13.14
C PHE A 246 5.16 -6.41 -14.48
N LEU A 247 4.33 -5.80 -15.35
CA LEU A 247 3.72 -6.47 -16.50
C LEU A 247 4.18 -5.98 -17.87
N PHE A 248 4.60 -4.70 -18.00
CA PHE A 248 4.76 -4.08 -19.33
C PHE A 248 5.81 -4.77 -20.20
N GLN A 249 6.97 -5.15 -19.64
CA GLN A 249 7.98 -5.89 -20.40
C GLN A 249 7.44 -7.21 -20.96
N SER A 250 6.66 -7.96 -20.16
CA SER A 250 6.04 -9.21 -20.57
C SER A 250 4.97 -8.96 -21.62
N PHE A 251 4.11 -7.95 -21.43
CA PHE A 251 3.11 -7.54 -22.42
C PHE A 251 3.76 -7.22 -23.76
N PHE A 252 4.88 -6.48 -23.77
CA PHE A 252 5.55 -6.07 -24.99
C PHE A 252 6.04 -7.27 -25.81
N ARG A 253 6.43 -8.35 -25.15
CA ARG A 253 6.92 -9.59 -25.80
C ARG A 253 5.82 -10.53 -26.28
N GLU A 254 4.57 -10.31 -25.88
CA GLU A 254 3.45 -11.19 -26.23
C GLU A 254 3.06 -11.13 -27.72
N LYS A 255 2.41 -12.20 -28.20
CA LYS A 255 1.83 -12.26 -29.56
C LYS A 255 0.70 -11.24 -29.70
N VAL A 256 0.54 -10.68 -30.90
CA VAL A 256 -0.50 -9.67 -31.20
C VAL A 256 -1.89 -10.14 -30.77
N LYS A 257 -2.26 -11.40 -31.01
CA LYS A 257 -3.55 -11.97 -30.60
C LYS A 257 -3.78 -11.86 -29.09
N VAL A 258 -2.76 -12.17 -28.27
CA VAL A 258 -2.83 -12.08 -26.80
C VAL A 258 -2.95 -10.63 -26.35
N LYS A 259 -2.18 -9.72 -26.97
CA LYS A 259 -2.26 -8.28 -26.73
C LYS A 259 -3.66 -7.74 -27.01
N LEU A 260 -4.21 -8.06 -28.18
CA LEU A 260 -5.57 -7.62 -28.54
C LEU A 260 -6.61 -8.18 -27.58
N MET A 261 -6.54 -9.48 -27.25
CA MET A 261 -7.48 -10.10 -26.31
C MET A 261 -7.39 -9.44 -24.93
N PHE A 262 -6.17 -9.15 -24.45
CA PHE A 262 -5.95 -8.42 -23.19
C PHE A 262 -6.53 -6.98 -23.26
N CYS A 263 -6.17 -6.21 -24.29
CA CYS A 263 -6.61 -4.82 -24.42
C CYS A 263 -8.13 -4.70 -24.53
N VAL A 264 -8.77 -5.53 -25.35
CA VAL A 264 -10.24 -5.53 -25.49
C VAL A 264 -10.90 -5.90 -24.17
N SER A 265 -10.45 -6.98 -23.52
CA SER A 265 -11.00 -7.40 -22.22
C SER A 265 -10.77 -6.35 -21.14
N PHE A 266 -9.63 -5.67 -21.16
CA PHE A 266 -9.29 -4.60 -20.21
C PHE A 266 -10.22 -3.39 -20.38
N LEU A 267 -10.40 -2.92 -21.61
CA LEU A 267 -11.30 -1.81 -21.92
C LEU A 267 -12.76 -2.13 -21.59
N LEU A 268 -13.23 -3.34 -21.93
CA LEU A 268 -14.57 -3.80 -21.58
C LEU A 268 -14.77 -3.88 -20.07
N SER A 269 -13.80 -4.41 -19.34
CA SER A 269 -13.84 -4.47 -17.88
C SER A 269 -13.85 -3.08 -17.25
N LEU A 270 -13.02 -2.16 -17.75
CA LEU A 270 -13.02 -0.76 -17.29
C LEU A 270 -14.39 -0.13 -17.54
N LEU A 271 -14.97 -0.30 -18.73
CA LEU A 271 -16.27 0.26 -19.08
C LEU A 271 -17.37 -0.27 -18.13
N ILE A 272 -17.38 -1.58 -17.86
CA ILE A 272 -18.36 -2.19 -16.95
C ILE A 272 -18.20 -1.62 -15.53
N LEU A 273 -16.98 -1.52 -15.03
CA LEU A 273 -16.69 -1.02 -13.68
C LEU A 273 -17.00 0.48 -13.52
N LEU A 274 -16.83 1.25 -14.59
CA LEU A 274 -17.15 2.69 -14.61
C LEU A 274 -18.64 2.96 -14.90
N LEU A 275 -19.41 1.97 -15.32
CA LEU A 275 -20.78 2.16 -15.79
C LEU A 275 -21.69 2.94 -14.81
N PRO A 276 -21.68 2.66 -13.47
CA PRO A 276 -22.49 3.44 -12.54
C PRO A 276 -22.17 4.93 -12.54
N ILE A 277 -20.88 5.28 -12.67
CA ILE A 277 -20.43 6.68 -12.75
C ILE A 277 -20.81 7.29 -14.10
N LEU A 278 -20.62 6.54 -15.20
CA LEU A 278 -20.92 7.04 -16.56
C LEU A 278 -22.42 7.35 -16.75
N ILE A 279 -23.30 6.58 -16.11
CA ILE A 279 -24.74 6.82 -16.16
C ILE A 279 -25.14 8.04 -15.32
N SER A 280 -24.41 8.31 -14.25
CA SER A 280 -24.69 9.39 -13.29
C SER A 280 -23.85 10.65 -13.49
N LEU A 281 -23.21 10.80 -14.66
CA LEU A 281 -22.36 11.97 -14.93
C LEU A 281 -23.17 13.28 -14.80
N PRO A 282 -22.69 14.23 -13.98
CA PRO A 282 -23.28 15.58 -13.89
C PRO A 282 -22.83 16.43 -15.10
N ASP A 283 -23.14 17.71 -15.05
CA ASP A 283 -22.62 18.68 -16.01
C ASP A 283 -21.08 18.76 -15.97
N LEU A 284 -20.48 19.25 -17.07
CA LEU A 284 -19.02 19.31 -17.24
C LEU A 284 -18.31 20.15 -16.16
N GLN A 285 -18.94 21.21 -15.67
CA GLN A 285 -18.36 22.08 -14.64
C GLN A 285 -18.22 21.33 -13.32
N THR A 286 -19.25 20.61 -12.90
CA THR A 286 -19.24 19.75 -11.71
C THR A 286 -18.20 18.63 -11.84
N MET A 287 -18.10 17.99 -13.03
CA MET A 287 -17.07 16.96 -13.28
C MET A 287 -15.65 17.48 -13.13
N ILE A 288 -15.37 18.68 -13.62
CA ILE A 288 -14.03 19.28 -13.49
C ILE A 288 -13.74 19.67 -12.06
N ALA A 289 -14.71 20.30 -11.38
CA ALA A 289 -14.57 20.77 -10.00
C ALA A 289 -14.35 19.61 -9.00
N HIS A 290 -14.99 18.48 -9.24
CA HIS A 290 -14.94 17.29 -8.35
C HIS A 290 -14.26 16.09 -9.00
N ASN A 291 -13.19 16.31 -9.75
CA ASN A 291 -12.43 15.23 -10.37
C ASN A 291 -11.55 14.52 -9.32
N PRO A 292 -11.77 13.23 -9.04
CA PRO A 292 -11.02 12.51 -8.01
C PRO A 292 -9.52 12.41 -8.30
N LEU A 293 -9.10 12.47 -9.57
CA LEU A 293 -7.69 12.43 -9.94
C LEU A 293 -6.97 13.72 -9.57
N PHE A 294 -7.63 14.87 -9.58
CA PHE A 294 -7.03 16.12 -9.10
C PHE A 294 -6.77 16.06 -7.60
N ASN A 295 -7.70 15.51 -6.83
CA ASN A 295 -7.50 15.32 -5.38
C ASN A 295 -6.31 14.38 -5.10
N GLN A 296 -6.14 13.31 -5.90
CA GLN A 296 -5.02 12.37 -5.74
C GLN A 296 -3.66 12.96 -6.14
N THR A 297 -3.63 14.00 -6.97
CA THR A 297 -2.40 14.65 -7.46
C THR A 297 -2.21 16.06 -6.91
N ALA A 298 -2.98 16.48 -5.90
CA ALA A 298 -3.00 17.85 -5.38
C ALA A 298 -1.63 18.37 -4.94
N TYR A 299 -0.75 17.51 -4.44
CA TYR A 299 0.60 17.88 -4.00
C TYR A 299 1.64 17.81 -5.12
N ALA A 300 1.29 17.32 -6.31
CA ALA A 300 2.25 17.04 -7.38
C ALA A 300 2.16 18.07 -8.51
N PRO A 301 3.28 18.74 -8.87
CA PRO A 301 3.34 19.47 -10.11
C PRO A 301 3.01 18.59 -11.33
N PHE A 302 2.31 19.12 -12.31
CA PHE A 302 1.82 18.37 -13.48
C PHE A 302 2.95 17.63 -14.22
N TRP A 303 4.10 18.28 -14.42
CA TRP A 303 5.25 17.67 -15.10
C TRP A 303 5.81 16.47 -14.34
N LEU A 304 5.77 16.51 -12.98
CA LEU A 304 6.22 15.41 -12.14
C LEU A 304 5.27 14.21 -12.24
N THR A 305 3.96 14.48 -12.25
CA THR A 305 2.93 13.45 -12.48
C THR A 305 3.17 12.73 -13.80
N ILE A 306 3.40 13.46 -14.89
CA ILE A 306 3.70 12.87 -16.21
C ILE A 306 4.98 12.03 -16.15
N LEU A 307 6.04 12.55 -15.54
CA LEU A 307 7.31 11.82 -15.42
C LEU A 307 7.10 10.47 -14.71
N PHE A 308 6.40 10.44 -13.58
CA PHE A 308 6.18 9.22 -12.82
C PHE A 308 5.14 8.27 -13.44
N ILE A 309 4.28 8.74 -14.34
CA ILE A 309 3.43 7.87 -15.16
C ILE A 309 4.25 7.22 -16.29
N LEU A 310 5.15 7.96 -16.93
CA LEU A 310 5.91 7.46 -18.08
C LEU A 310 7.15 6.64 -17.70
N ALA A 311 7.87 7.02 -16.65
CA ALA A 311 9.10 6.36 -16.22
C ALA A 311 8.95 4.83 -16.01
N PRO A 312 7.85 4.30 -15.41
CA PRO A 312 7.64 2.87 -15.24
C PRO A 312 7.72 2.05 -16.53
N PHE A 313 7.26 2.60 -17.67
CA PHE A 313 7.29 1.92 -18.95
C PHE A 313 8.73 1.63 -19.41
N PHE A 314 9.61 2.60 -19.28
CA PHE A 314 11.03 2.45 -19.63
C PHE A 314 11.76 1.56 -18.62
N ILE A 315 11.54 1.80 -17.35
CA ILE A 315 12.20 1.09 -16.24
C ILE A 315 11.81 -0.39 -16.20
N SER A 316 10.59 -0.73 -16.65
CA SER A 316 10.14 -2.13 -16.71
C SER A 316 11.10 -3.02 -17.51
N PHE A 317 11.75 -2.48 -18.57
CA PHE A 317 12.72 -3.22 -19.37
C PHE A 317 14.06 -3.47 -18.66
N LEU A 318 14.35 -2.72 -17.60
CA LEU A 318 15.58 -2.87 -16.81
C LEU A 318 15.45 -3.96 -15.73
N THR A 319 14.21 -4.41 -15.45
CA THR A 319 13.94 -5.39 -14.40
C THR A 319 13.88 -6.81 -14.97
N LYS A 320 14.64 -7.75 -14.36
CA LYS A 320 14.76 -9.13 -14.86
C LYS A 320 13.90 -10.14 -14.07
N ASN A 321 13.71 -9.91 -12.79
CA ASN A 321 13.02 -10.85 -11.89
C ASN A 321 12.09 -10.12 -10.92
N PHE A 322 11.21 -10.88 -10.26
CA PHE A 322 10.20 -10.34 -9.37
C PHE A 322 10.78 -9.50 -8.22
N PRO A 323 11.85 -9.91 -7.48
CA PRO A 323 12.46 -9.07 -6.46
C PRO A 323 12.93 -7.71 -6.99
N GLN A 324 13.54 -7.67 -8.18
CA GLN A 324 13.96 -6.40 -8.79
C GLN A 324 12.75 -5.50 -9.11
N LYS A 325 11.65 -6.08 -9.61
CA LYS A 325 10.40 -5.33 -9.86
C LYS A 325 9.85 -4.70 -8.58
N LEU A 326 9.87 -5.44 -7.46
CA LEU A 326 9.47 -4.91 -6.15
C LEU A 326 10.38 -3.78 -5.68
N HIS A 327 11.70 -3.95 -5.78
CA HIS A 327 12.67 -2.94 -5.35
C HIS A 327 12.55 -1.65 -6.16
N VAL A 328 12.41 -1.78 -7.48
CA VAL A 328 12.26 -0.62 -8.36
C VAL A 328 10.94 0.10 -8.10
N SER A 329 9.85 -0.64 -7.87
CA SER A 329 8.57 -0.06 -7.48
C SER A 329 8.68 0.71 -6.15
N PHE A 330 9.38 0.12 -5.15
CA PHE A 330 9.70 0.78 -3.90
C PHE A 330 10.47 2.09 -4.11
N VAL A 331 11.54 2.05 -4.90
CA VAL A 331 12.39 3.22 -5.15
C VAL A 331 11.59 4.33 -5.87
N LEU A 332 10.80 3.99 -6.88
CA LEU A 332 10.01 4.99 -7.62
C LEU A 332 8.92 5.61 -6.75
N ILE A 333 8.11 4.80 -6.09
CA ILE A 333 7.03 5.33 -5.23
C ILE A 333 7.63 6.08 -4.04
N GLY A 334 8.68 5.53 -3.44
CA GLY A 334 9.39 6.18 -2.34
C GLY A 334 9.97 7.53 -2.73
N SER A 335 10.65 7.62 -3.89
CA SER A 335 11.21 8.88 -4.39
C SER A 335 10.12 9.89 -4.77
N LEU A 336 9.00 9.44 -5.33
CA LEU A 336 7.87 10.32 -5.61
C LEU A 336 7.32 10.96 -4.33
N ILE A 337 6.92 10.14 -3.36
CA ILE A 337 6.22 10.64 -2.17
C ILE A 337 7.16 11.41 -1.25
N MET A 338 8.39 10.89 -1.01
CA MET A 338 9.40 11.60 -0.21
C MET A 338 9.86 12.89 -0.92
N GLY A 339 10.00 12.85 -2.24
CA GLY A 339 10.35 14.03 -3.03
C GLY A 339 9.26 15.12 -2.95
N LEU A 340 7.99 14.74 -3.03
CA LEU A 340 6.87 15.67 -2.84
C LEU A 340 6.84 16.25 -1.43
N PHE A 341 7.05 15.42 -0.41
CA PHE A 341 7.13 15.91 0.96
C PHE A 341 8.26 16.92 1.13
N ILE A 342 9.47 16.63 0.61
CA ILE A 342 10.63 17.54 0.71
C ILE A 342 10.37 18.83 -0.08
N TYR A 343 9.77 18.73 -1.28
CA TYR A 343 9.42 19.88 -2.10
C TYR A 343 8.45 20.81 -1.36
N ASN A 344 7.36 20.28 -0.84
CA ASN A 344 6.39 21.07 -0.07
C ASN A 344 7.01 21.61 1.24
N ALA A 345 7.89 20.85 1.90
CA ALA A 345 8.57 21.29 3.12
C ALA A 345 9.59 22.40 2.85
N TYR A 346 10.17 22.46 1.65
CA TYR A 346 11.05 23.55 1.25
C TYR A 346 10.26 24.86 1.04
N ASP A 347 9.08 24.79 0.41
CA ASP A 347 8.26 25.98 0.13
C ASP A 347 7.53 26.50 1.38
N GLU A 348 6.91 25.61 2.16
CA GLU A 348 5.98 25.95 3.25
C GLU A 348 6.59 25.75 4.66
N GLY A 349 7.78 25.19 4.73
CA GLY A 349 8.47 24.88 5.96
C GLY A 349 8.14 23.51 6.56
N TRP A 350 9.13 22.97 7.27
CA TRP A 350 9.06 21.63 7.86
C TRP A 350 7.91 21.47 8.85
N ASN A 351 7.75 22.43 9.76
CA ASN A 351 6.73 22.36 10.82
C ASN A 351 5.30 22.39 10.24
N ALA A 352 5.06 23.22 9.23
CA ALA A 352 3.76 23.33 8.58
C ALA A 352 3.37 22.00 7.86
N ASN A 353 4.34 21.34 7.25
CA ASN A 353 4.10 20.08 6.52
C ASN A 353 3.99 18.88 7.48
N LEU A 354 4.88 18.74 8.46
CA LEU A 354 4.86 17.58 9.35
C LEU A 354 3.76 17.70 10.41
N TYR A 355 3.67 18.82 11.11
CA TYR A 355 2.77 19.02 12.25
C TYR A 355 1.49 19.76 11.88
N GLY A 356 1.57 20.76 11.00
CA GLY A 356 0.45 21.62 10.60
C GLY A 356 -0.55 21.01 9.63
N GLY A 357 -0.21 19.92 8.97
CA GLY A 357 -1.13 19.21 8.09
C GLY A 357 -1.24 19.76 6.65
N LEU A 358 -0.35 20.67 6.21
CA LEU A 358 -0.29 21.11 4.81
C LEU A 358 0.06 19.94 3.86
N PHE A 359 0.87 19.00 4.33
CA PHE A 359 1.07 17.72 3.67
C PHE A 359 0.42 16.61 4.48
N ASP A 360 -0.42 15.82 3.84
CA ASP A 360 -0.98 14.63 4.48
C ASP A 360 0.08 13.52 4.57
N ILE A 361 0.68 13.35 5.75
CA ILE A 361 1.73 12.35 5.97
C ILE A 361 1.25 10.90 5.78
N SER A 362 -0.05 10.66 5.70
CA SER A 362 -0.58 9.32 5.43
C SER A 362 -0.11 8.77 4.07
N TYR A 363 0.17 9.65 3.11
CA TYR A 363 0.79 9.25 1.83
C TYR A 363 2.17 8.59 2.00
N LEU A 364 2.93 8.95 3.02
CA LEU A 364 4.20 8.27 3.33
C LEU A 364 3.99 6.80 3.73
N GLY A 365 2.84 6.49 4.34
CA GLY A 365 2.45 5.13 4.69
C GLY A 365 2.38 4.19 3.48
N ILE A 366 2.07 4.71 2.29
CA ILE A 366 2.03 3.95 1.01
C ILE A 366 3.37 3.23 0.74
N ILE A 367 4.49 3.79 1.20
CA ILE A 367 5.83 3.22 0.99
C ILE A 367 6.06 1.96 1.84
N ILE A 368 5.45 1.87 3.01
CA ILE A 368 5.72 0.84 4.02
C ILE A 368 5.54 -0.60 3.52
N PRO A 369 4.42 -0.98 2.84
CA PRO A 369 4.28 -2.34 2.34
C PRO A 369 5.38 -2.74 1.35
N PHE A 370 5.77 -1.84 0.43
CA PHE A 370 6.86 -2.09 -0.52
C PHE A 370 8.19 -2.31 0.20
N VAL A 371 8.45 -1.53 1.25
CA VAL A 371 9.64 -1.67 2.09
C VAL A 371 9.66 -3.03 2.78
N ILE A 372 8.56 -3.44 3.43
CA ILE A 372 8.46 -4.72 4.13
C ILE A 372 8.67 -5.88 3.15
N PHE A 373 8.02 -5.86 1.99
CA PHE A 373 8.24 -6.86 0.95
C PHE A 373 9.70 -6.86 0.46
N SER A 374 10.31 -5.69 0.27
CA SER A 374 11.71 -5.59 -0.14
C SER A 374 12.68 -6.17 0.89
N ILE A 375 12.45 -5.91 2.19
CA ILE A 375 13.30 -6.45 3.26
C ILE A 375 13.20 -7.97 3.34
N THR A 376 12.00 -8.51 3.22
CA THR A 376 11.73 -9.94 3.44
C THR A 376 11.98 -10.80 2.20
N HIS A 377 11.83 -10.25 0.99
CA HIS A 377 12.08 -10.92 -0.29
C HIS A 377 13.43 -10.59 -0.93
N ALA A 378 14.24 -9.72 -0.29
CA ALA A 378 15.60 -9.46 -0.74
C ALA A 378 16.38 -10.78 -0.84
N SER A 379 16.70 -11.12 -2.08
CA SER A 379 17.12 -12.44 -2.53
C SER A 379 18.33 -13.02 -1.82
N THR A 380 18.25 -14.28 -1.56
CA THR A 380 19.37 -15.25 -1.50
C THR A 380 20.01 -15.53 -2.88
N THR A 381 20.02 -14.59 -3.81
CA THR A 381 20.64 -14.77 -5.13
C THR A 381 22.10 -14.33 -5.10
N ILE A 382 22.89 -14.94 -4.23
CA ILE A 382 24.33 -15.09 -4.42
C ILE A 382 24.68 -16.47 -3.80
N HIS A 383 24.52 -17.53 -4.57
CA HIS A 383 25.26 -18.80 -4.51
C HIS A 383 24.48 -19.89 -5.26
N SER A 384 24.48 -19.80 -6.58
CA SER A 384 24.53 -20.98 -7.43
C SER A 384 25.67 -20.73 -8.43
N LYS A 385 26.86 -21.06 -7.99
CA LYS A 385 27.92 -21.50 -8.89
C LYS A 385 28.11 -22.99 -8.66
#